data_17b6d9ce40f6c0c446e4a00f372363c3
#
_entry.id   17b6d9ce40f6c0c446e4a00f372363c3
#
_cell.length_a   1.000
_cell.length_b   1.000
_cell.length_c   1.000
_cell.angle_alpha   90.00
_cell.angle_beta   90.00
_cell.angle_gamma   90.00
#
_symmetry.space_group_name_H-M   'P 1'
#
loop_
_entity.id
_entity.type
_entity.pdbx_description
1 polymer ?
#
loop_
_entity_poly.entity_id
_entity_poly.type
_entity_poly.pdbx_seq_one_letter_code
_entity_poly.pdbx_strand_id
1 'polypeptide(L)' 'MVRTKVYTKEKILNVAEKILVDKGFSNLTARNIADTMGISTQPIYLEFVNMDDLKRTL' A
#
# COMPACT_ATOMS: atom_id res chain seq x y z
N MET A 1 -3.89 -26.05 6.26
CA MET A 1 -3.10 -24.88 6.05
C MET A 1 -3.94 -23.64 5.85
N VAL A 2 -3.76 -22.71 6.68
CA VAL A 2 -4.54 -21.50 6.61
C VAL A 2 -3.90 -20.52 5.65
N ARG A 3 -4.71 -19.97 4.78
CA ARG A 3 -4.25 -19.00 3.88
C ARG A 3 -4.52 -17.62 4.45
N THR A 4 -3.50 -16.96 4.89
CA THR A 4 -3.68 -15.64 5.44
C THR A 4 -3.78 -14.61 4.33
N LYS A 5 -4.37 -13.49 4.67
CA LYS A 5 -4.42 -12.38 3.72
C LYS A 5 -3.02 -11.84 3.49
N VAL A 6 -2.69 -11.70 2.22
CA VAL A 6 -1.39 -11.14 1.89
C VAL A 6 -1.45 -9.62 1.78
N TYR A 7 -2.63 -9.04 1.84
CA TYR A 7 -2.82 -7.61 1.68
C TYR A 7 -3.17 -6.96 3.01
N THR A 8 -2.43 -7.29 4.04
CA THR A 8 -2.66 -6.69 5.33
C THR A 8 -2.21 -5.24 5.33
N LYS A 9 -2.72 -4.48 6.28
CA LYS A 9 -2.33 -3.08 6.41
C LYS A 9 -0.81 -2.95 6.55
N GLU A 10 -0.22 -3.83 7.30
CA GLU A 10 1.22 -3.81 7.52
C GLU A 10 1.98 -4.02 6.22
N LYS A 11 1.53 -4.97 5.41
CA LYS A 11 2.15 -5.23 4.12
C LYS A 11 2.08 -4.01 3.22
N ILE A 12 0.91 -3.41 3.17
CA ILE A 12 0.70 -2.23 2.34
C ILE A 12 1.61 -1.09 2.78
N LEU A 13 1.72 -0.90 4.09
CA LEU A 13 2.58 0.14 4.63
C LEU A 13 4.05 -0.11 4.31
N ASN A 14 4.48 -1.36 4.38
CA ASN A 14 5.86 -1.69 4.05
C ASN A 14 6.18 -1.36 2.60
N VAL A 15 5.27 -1.69 1.69
CA VAL A 15 5.46 -1.38 0.29
C VAL A 15 5.42 0.12 0.06
N ALA A 16 4.50 0.80 0.73
CA ALA A 16 4.40 2.26 0.61
C ALA A 16 5.69 2.93 1.06
N GLU A 17 6.26 2.43 2.13
CA GLU A 17 7.52 2.99 2.63
C GLU A 17 8.63 2.82 1.62
N LYS A 18 8.69 1.66 0.98
CA LYS A 18 9.68 1.42 -0.06
C LYS A 18 9.54 2.39 -1.21
N ILE A 19 8.32 2.62 -1.63
CA ILE A 19 8.07 3.55 -2.72
C ILE A 19 8.46 4.96 -2.31
N LEU A 20 8.17 5.32 -1.07
CA LEU A 20 8.50 6.62 -0.55
C LEU A 20 10.01 6.87 -0.61
N VAL A 21 10.79 5.87 -0.22
CA VAL A 21 12.24 5.99 -0.20
C VAL A 21 12.80 5.97 -1.62
N ASP A 22 12.28 5.09 -2.46
CA ASP A 22 12.82 4.91 -3.81
C ASP A 22 12.41 6.00 -4.77
N LYS A 23 11.13 6.36 -4.75
CA LYS A 23 10.55 7.22 -5.78
C LYS A 23 10.06 8.54 -5.25
N GLY A 24 10.00 8.68 -3.94
CA GLY A 24 9.59 9.94 -3.35
C GLY A 24 8.10 9.99 -3.05
N PHE A 25 7.74 10.99 -2.26
CA PHE A 25 6.38 11.13 -1.75
C PHE A 25 5.37 11.34 -2.87
N SER A 26 5.79 12.01 -3.93
CA SER A 26 4.90 12.31 -5.05
C SER A 26 4.44 11.05 -5.77
N ASN A 27 5.23 10.00 -5.71
CA ASN A 27 4.92 8.74 -6.37
C ASN A 27 4.24 7.74 -5.46
N LEU A 28 3.93 8.16 -4.25
CA LEU A 28 3.25 7.30 -3.29
C LEU A 28 1.75 7.32 -3.58
N THR A 29 1.32 6.40 -4.43
CA THR A 29 -0.08 6.30 -4.82
C THR A 29 -0.55 4.87 -4.64
N ALA A 30 -1.87 4.70 -4.54
CA ALA A 30 -2.44 3.36 -4.41
C ALA A 30 -2.08 2.52 -5.63
N ARG A 31 -2.04 3.14 -6.79
CA ARG A 31 -1.72 2.40 -8.01
C ARG A 31 -0.30 1.89 -7.98
N ASN A 32 0.65 2.72 -7.56
CA ASN A 32 2.04 2.30 -7.49
C ASN A 32 2.23 1.20 -6.46
N ILE A 33 1.54 1.32 -5.35
CA ILE A 33 1.59 0.28 -4.32
C ILE A 33 1.04 -1.02 -4.87
N ALA A 34 -0.10 -0.95 -5.55
CA ALA A 34 -0.73 -2.14 -6.11
C ALA A 34 0.15 -2.78 -7.16
N ASP A 35 0.75 -1.96 -8.01
CA ASP A 35 1.65 -2.47 -9.05
C ASP A 35 2.83 -3.21 -8.42
N THR A 36 3.40 -2.63 -7.38
CA THR A 36 4.55 -3.21 -6.70
C THR A 36 4.18 -4.53 -6.04
N MET A 37 2.98 -4.59 -5.49
CA MET A 37 2.51 -5.81 -4.83
C MET A 37 1.95 -6.84 -5.80
N GLY A 38 1.68 -6.42 -7.04
CA GLY A 38 1.09 -7.31 -8.03
C GLY A 38 -0.38 -7.57 -7.78
N ILE A 39 -1.08 -6.58 -7.25
CA ILE A 39 -2.50 -6.72 -6.93
C ILE A 39 -3.25 -5.52 -7.50
N SER A 40 -4.57 -5.54 -7.34
CA SER A 40 -5.38 -4.39 -7.71
C SER A 40 -5.35 -3.36 -6.59
N THR A 41 -5.94 -2.20 -6.84
CA THR A 41 -5.99 -1.14 -5.82
C THR A 41 -7.07 -1.37 -4.79
N GLN A 42 -7.98 -2.28 -5.07
CA GLN A 42 -9.12 -2.50 -4.20
C GLN A 42 -8.74 -2.89 -2.77
N PRO A 43 -7.85 -3.87 -2.56
CA PRO A 43 -7.46 -4.22 -1.19
C PRO A 43 -6.85 -3.04 -0.44
N ILE A 44 -6.16 -2.17 -1.15
CA ILE A 44 -5.54 -1.01 -0.53
C ILE A 44 -6.61 -0.09 0.04
N TYR A 45 -7.66 0.15 -0.72
CA TYR A 45 -8.74 1.02 -0.26
C TYR A 45 -9.62 0.36 0.79
N LEU A 46 -9.56 -0.95 0.91
CA LEU A 46 -10.24 -1.64 2.00
C LEU A 46 -9.55 -1.40 3.34
N GLU A 47 -8.25 -1.24 3.30
CA GLU A 47 -7.47 -1.02 4.52
C GLU A 47 -7.35 0.46 4.86
N PHE A 48 -7.38 1.31 3.86
CA PHE A 48 -7.24 2.75 4.05
C PHE A 48 -8.36 3.47 3.32
N VAL A 49 -8.93 4.47 3.96
CA VAL A 49 -10.02 5.23 3.37
C VAL A 49 -9.57 5.93 2.09
N ASN A 50 -8.37 6.48 2.12
CA ASN A 50 -7.80 7.15 0.96
C ASN A 50 -6.30 7.26 1.16
N MET A 51 -5.63 7.84 0.18
CA MET A 51 -4.17 7.95 0.24
C MET A 51 -3.71 8.87 1.35
N ASP A 52 -4.51 9.86 1.69
CA ASP A 52 -4.18 10.73 2.80
C ASP A 52 -4.10 9.94 4.10
N ASP A 53 -5.05 9.04 4.29
CA ASP A 53 -5.08 8.19 5.48
C ASP A 53 -3.83 7.33 5.54
N LEU A 54 -3.45 6.75 4.43
CA LEU A 54 -2.26 5.92 4.35
C LEU A 54 -1.01 6.73 4.62
N LYS A 55 -0.91 7.89 4.01
CA LYS A 55 0.26 8.74 4.17
C LYS A 55 0.39 9.24 5.60
N ARG A 56 -0.73 9.46 6.25
CA ARG A 56 -0.72 9.91 7.63
C ARG A 56 -0.18 8.84 8.56
N THR A 57 -0.44 7.59 8.23
CA THR A 57 0.04 6.47 9.03
C THR A 57 1.55 6.30 8.90
N LEU A 58 2.08 6.66 7.75
CA LEU A 58 3.52 6.59 7.55
C LEU A 58 4.21 7.68 8.32
#